data_22f549080dcf4f25e3048510361ab31a
#
_entry.id   22f549080dcf4f25e3048510361ab31a
#
_cell.length_a   1.000
_cell.length_b   1.000
_cell.length_c   1.000
_cell.angle_alpha   90.00
_cell.angle_beta   90.00
_cell.angle_gamma   90.00
#
_symmetry.space_group_name_H-M   'P 1'
#
loop_
_entity.id
_entity.type
_entity.pdbx_description
1 polymer ?
#
loop_
_entity_poly.entity_id
_entity_poly.type
_entity_poly.pdbx_seq_one_letter_code
_entity_poly.pdbx_strand_id
1 'polypeptide(L)'
;VYFMNPNWAEENIQVIRTLMERSTVYRRALAPVMTATGIIGIAAATLTCFVKIETAPSFGLFWIGVAAIALVVSFLFVRRQALKSDEPFWSSPTRRVTQALLPGFFIGFVAGVLCVTRFAPEGVWMLPLIWAFAYGCAIHAAGFFMPRGMKLFGWSLIALTAISLFGIQSLPDLQTAETAHYLMGTFFGILHLAYGVYLHSSEKGEHDP
;
A
#
# COMPACT_ATOMS: atom_id res chain seq x y z
N VAL A 1 -49.62 -16.27 4.03
CA VAL A 1 -49.09 -15.02 3.45
C VAL A 1 -48.43 -14.26 4.59
N TYR A 2 -47.10 -14.31 4.67
CA TYR A 2 -46.35 -13.51 5.64
C TYR A 2 -46.38 -12.05 5.19
N PHE A 3 -47.12 -11.20 5.87
CA PHE A 3 -47.01 -9.76 5.70
C PHE A 3 -45.64 -9.32 6.23
N MET A 4 -44.71 -9.04 5.32
CA MET A 4 -43.44 -8.39 5.67
C MET A 4 -43.78 -7.02 6.28
N ASN A 5 -43.35 -6.80 7.51
CA ASN A 5 -43.51 -5.52 8.20
C ASN A 5 -42.81 -4.42 7.38
N PRO A 6 -43.52 -3.34 6.95
CA PRO A 6 -42.90 -2.24 6.18
C PRO A 6 -41.67 -1.65 6.85
N ASN A 7 -41.65 -1.57 8.18
CA ASN A 7 -40.52 -1.08 8.97
C ASN A 7 -39.26 -1.94 8.80
N TRP A 8 -39.40 -3.27 8.63
CA TRP A 8 -38.27 -4.16 8.42
C TRP A 8 -37.56 -3.90 7.07
N ALA A 9 -38.32 -3.59 6.01
CA ALA A 9 -37.74 -3.25 4.72
C ALA A 9 -37.01 -1.90 4.77
N GLU A 10 -37.58 -0.90 5.42
CA GLU A 10 -36.98 0.42 5.62
C GLU A 10 -35.70 0.36 6.46
N GLU A 11 -35.71 -0.39 7.57
CA GLU A 11 -34.51 -0.61 8.41
C GLU A 11 -33.39 -1.29 7.63
N ASN A 12 -33.70 -2.32 6.84
CA ASN A 12 -32.69 -2.99 6.01
C ASN A 12 -32.13 -2.09 4.89
N ILE A 13 -32.97 -1.27 4.25
CA ILE A 13 -32.52 -0.28 3.28
C ILE A 13 -31.60 0.76 3.93
N GLN A 14 -31.92 1.24 5.12
CA GLN A 14 -31.07 2.17 5.88
C GLN A 14 -29.73 1.52 6.27
N VAL A 15 -29.74 0.25 6.70
CA VAL A 15 -28.51 -0.50 6.99
C VAL A 15 -27.65 -0.68 5.73
N ILE A 16 -28.28 -1.06 4.60
CA ILE A 16 -27.56 -1.20 3.32
C ILE A 16 -26.99 0.16 2.88
N ARG A 17 -27.77 1.22 2.96
CA ARG A 17 -27.33 2.59 2.62
C ARG A 17 -26.17 3.04 3.51
N THR A 18 -26.27 2.82 4.83
CA THR A 18 -25.20 3.12 5.79
C THR A 18 -23.93 2.31 5.51
N LEU A 19 -24.05 1.05 5.12
CA LEU A 19 -22.92 0.21 4.73
C LEU A 19 -22.29 0.68 3.41
N MET A 20 -23.09 1.12 2.46
CA MET A 20 -22.60 1.68 1.19
C MET A 20 -21.94 3.05 1.39
N GLU A 21 -22.53 3.93 2.20
CA GLU A 21 -21.96 5.25 2.53
C GLU A 21 -20.63 5.10 3.27
N ARG A 22 -20.50 4.15 4.20
CA ARG A 22 -19.24 3.85 4.92
C ARG A 22 -18.12 3.35 4.01
N SER A 23 -18.44 2.74 2.88
CA SER A 23 -17.43 2.35 1.89
C SER A 23 -16.86 3.54 1.10
N THR A 24 -17.58 4.65 1.03
CA THR A 24 -17.19 5.85 0.27
C THR A 24 -16.10 6.66 0.97
N VAL A 25 -16.02 6.63 2.31
CA VAL A 25 -15.01 7.37 3.10
C VAL A 25 -13.60 6.84 2.82
N TYR A 26 -13.44 5.53 2.76
CA TYR A 26 -12.17 4.92 2.39
C TYR A 26 -11.75 5.26 0.97
N ARG A 27 -12.70 5.31 0.04
CA ARG A 27 -12.45 5.69 -1.34
C ARG A 27 -11.83 7.09 -1.43
N ARG A 28 -12.35 8.07 -0.68
CA ARG A 28 -11.85 9.46 -0.65
C ARG A 28 -10.49 9.62 0.04
N ALA A 29 -10.16 8.76 1.00
CA ALA A 29 -8.86 8.80 1.68
C ALA A 29 -7.75 8.13 0.85
N LEU A 30 -8.11 7.21 -0.05
CA LEU A 30 -7.17 6.34 -0.73
C LEU A 30 -6.28 7.10 -1.72
N ALA A 31 -6.86 8.00 -2.53
CA ALA A 31 -6.11 8.79 -3.50
C ALA A 31 -4.99 9.64 -2.84
N PRO A 32 -5.26 10.46 -1.80
CA PRO A 32 -4.19 11.21 -1.13
C PRO A 32 -3.17 10.32 -0.44
N VAL A 33 -3.57 9.17 0.13
CA VAL A 33 -2.65 8.21 0.77
C VAL A 33 -1.69 7.63 -0.27
N MET A 34 -2.20 7.14 -1.41
CA MET A 34 -1.37 6.57 -2.48
C MET A 34 -0.43 7.61 -3.08
N THR A 35 -0.92 8.83 -3.33
CA THR A 35 -0.11 9.93 -3.86
C THR A 35 1.01 10.30 -2.90
N ALA A 36 0.70 10.48 -1.60
CA ALA A 36 1.70 10.84 -0.61
C ALA A 36 2.76 9.74 -0.42
N THR A 37 2.34 8.47 -0.35
CA THR A 37 3.26 7.33 -0.28
C THR A 37 4.17 7.29 -1.51
N GLY A 38 3.62 7.52 -2.71
CA GLY A 38 4.39 7.58 -3.94
C GLY A 38 5.44 8.70 -3.94
N ILE A 39 5.06 9.90 -3.51
CA ILE A 39 5.98 11.04 -3.40
C ILE A 39 7.10 10.73 -2.39
N ILE A 40 6.78 10.19 -1.22
CA ILE A 40 7.77 9.80 -0.21
C ILE A 40 8.73 8.76 -0.77
N GLY A 41 8.24 7.74 -1.48
CA GLY A 41 9.06 6.69 -2.08
C GLY A 41 10.00 7.22 -3.16
N ILE A 42 9.53 8.10 -4.05
CA ILE A 42 10.36 8.74 -5.08
C ILE A 42 11.41 9.64 -4.43
N ALA A 43 11.02 10.49 -3.47
CA ALA A 43 11.95 11.38 -2.78
C ALA A 43 13.05 10.60 -2.05
N ALA A 44 12.67 9.50 -1.38
CA ALA A 44 13.63 8.63 -0.71
C ALA A 44 14.60 7.97 -1.71
N ALA A 45 14.10 7.41 -2.82
CA ALA A 45 14.96 6.83 -3.85
C ALA A 45 15.88 7.88 -4.50
N THR A 46 15.38 9.10 -4.74
CA THR A 46 16.21 10.19 -5.26
C THR A 46 17.31 10.59 -4.27
N LEU A 47 16.98 10.61 -2.96
CA LEU A 47 17.97 10.94 -1.93
C LEU A 47 19.14 9.95 -1.94
N THR A 48 18.92 8.65 -2.23
CA THR A 48 19.99 7.66 -2.28
C THR A 48 20.97 7.86 -3.44
N CYS A 49 20.61 8.65 -4.46
CA CYS A 49 21.56 9.06 -5.49
C CYS A 49 22.63 10.03 -4.96
N PHE A 50 22.35 10.74 -3.88
CA PHE A 50 23.27 11.72 -3.25
C PHE A 50 23.94 11.17 -2.00
N VAL A 51 23.29 10.23 -1.31
CA VAL A 51 23.78 9.61 -0.08
C VAL A 51 24.06 8.13 -0.37
N LYS A 52 25.35 7.74 -0.29
CA LYS A 52 25.74 6.35 -0.52
C LYS A 52 25.25 5.43 0.59
N ILE A 53 24.28 4.60 0.28
CA ILE A 53 23.70 3.58 1.17
C ILE A 53 23.93 2.21 0.52
N GLU A 54 25.09 1.62 0.79
CA GLU A 54 25.57 0.43 0.06
C GLU A 54 25.50 -0.85 0.91
N THR A 55 25.45 -0.72 2.25
CA THR A 55 25.44 -1.90 3.13
C THR A 55 24.04 -2.41 3.42
N ALA A 56 23.87 -3.71 3.63
CA ALA A 56 22.59 -4.30 3.95
C ALA A 56 21.93 -3.69 5.20
N PRO A 57 22.64 -3.44 6.33
CA PRO A 57 22.07 -2.78 7.49
C PRO A 57 21.60 -1.34 7.20
N SER A 58 22.43 -0.54 6.51
CA SER A 58 22.05 0.85 6.19
C SER A 58 20.86 0.92 5.24
N PHE A 59 20.80 0.03 4.23
CA PHE A 59 19.68 -0.11 3.35
C PHE A 59 18.38 -0.45 4.10
N GLY A 60 18.44 -1.50 4.93
CA GLY A 60 17.28 -1.95 5.70
C GLY A 60 16.76 -0.87 6.64
N LEU A 61 17.65 -0.24 7.42
CA LEU A 61 17.28 0.83 8.37
C LEU A 61 16.71 2.06 7.65
N PHE A 62 17.31 2.48 6.53
CA PHE A 62 16.83 3.61 5.75
C PHE A 62 15.40 3.37 5.25
N TRP A 63 15.14 2.24 4.59
CA TRP A 63 13.83 1.97 4.02
C TRP A 63 12.76 1.62 5.06
N ILE A 64 13.13 1.01 6.20
CA ILE A 64 12.21 0.87 7.35
C ILE A 64 11.82 2.25 7.89
N GLY A 65 12.77 3.19 7.99
CA GLY A 65 12.50 4.56 8.37
C GLY A 65 11.53 5.26 7.40
N VAL A 66 11.76 5.11 6.09
CA VAL A 66 10.86 5.62 5.03
C VAL A 66 9.46 5.01 5.15
N ALA A 67 9.36 3.69 5.36
CA ALA A 67 8.10 3.00 5.56
C ALA A 67 7.37 3.52 6.81
N ALA A 68 8.07 3.76 7.91
CA ALA A 68 7.49 4.33 9.13
C ALA A 68 6.91 5.74 8.87
N ILE A 69 7.63 6.60 8.15
CA ILE A 69 7.15 7.92 7.75
C ILE A 69 5.89 7.79 6.88
N ALA A 70 5.91 6.91 5.86
CA ALA A 70 4.76 6.69 4.98
C ALA A 70 3.53 6.18 5.76
N LEU A 71 3.71 5.28 6.74
CA LEU A 71 2.63 4.79 7.60
C LEU A 71 2.04 5.91 8.47
N VAL A 72 2.88 6.75 9.08
CA VAL A 72 2.41 7.90 9.88
C VAL A 72 1.62 8.87 9.01
N VAL A 73 2.14 9.21 7.83
CA VAL A 73 1.45 10.11 6.89
C VAL A 73 0.12 9.52 6.44
N SER A 74 0.10 8.23 6.09
CA SER A 74 -1.13 7.51 5.71
C SER A 74 -2.16 7.51 6.85
N PHE A 75 -1.72 7.25 8.07
CA PHE A 75 -2.57 7.32 9.26
C PHE A 75 -3.18 8.72 9.44
N LEU A 76 -2.39 9.78 9.28
CA LEU A 76 -2.86 11.16 9.41
C LEU A 76 -3.91 11.50 8.34
N PHE A 77 -3.73 11.07 7.09
CA PHE A 77 -4.72 11.26 6.02
C PHE A 77 -6.03 10.54 6.30
N VAL A 78 -5.96 9.27 6.69
CA VAL A 78 -7.16 8.48 7.03
C VAL A 78 -7.88 9.08 8.24
N ARG A 79 -7.14 9.47 9.30
CA ARG A 79 -7.71 10.13 10.47
C ARG A 79 -8.38 11.46 10.11
N ARG A 80 -7.70 12.29 9.31
CA ARG A 80 -8.27 13.56 8.85
C ARG A 80 -9.57 13.35 8.06
N GLN A 81 -9.62 12.33 7.22
CA GLN A 81 -10.82 12.01 6.46
C GLN A 81 -11.96 11.52 7.35
N ALA A 82 -11.68 10.67 8.33
CA ALA A 82 -12.66 10.20 9.30
C ALA A 82 -13.28 11.37 10.09
N LEU A 83 -12.46 12.32 10.55
CA LEU A 83 -12.92 13.52 11.24
C LEU A 83 -13.79 14.43 10.35
N LYS A 84 -13.48 14.53 9.04
CA LYS A 84 -14.29 15.33 8.11
C LYS A 84 -15.64 14.71 7.82
N SER A 85 -15.76 13.40 7.93
CA SER A 85 -16.98 12.63 7.63
C SER A 85 -17.80 12.31 8.87
N ASP A 86 -17.39 12.81 10.05
CA ASP A 86 -18.00 12.52 11.34
C ASP A 86 -18.14 11.00 11.60
N GLU A 87 -17.13 10.22 11.16
CA GLU A 87 -17.11 8.77 11.32
C GLU A 87 -16.07 8.34 12.34
N PRO A 88 -16.36 7.25 13.10
CA PRO A 88 -15.36 6.70 14.02
C PRO A 88 -14.15 6.18 13.23
N PHE A 89 -12.96 6.67 13.57
CA PHE A 89 -11.70 6.23 12.96
C PHE A 89 -11.55 4.71 12.98
N TRP A 90 -11.85 4.06 14.09
CA TRP A 90 -11.76 2.59 14.28
C TRP A 90 -13.09 1.90 13.95
N SER A 91 -13.57 2.14 12.74
CA SER A 91 -14.80 1.52 12.23
C SER A 91 -14.58 0.04 11.86
N SER A 92 -15.68 -0.73 11.69
CA SER A 92 -15.62 -2.13 11.28
C SER A 92 -14.85 -2.34 9.95
N PRO A 93 -15.05 -1.50 8.90
CA PRO A 93 -14.23 -1.57 7.69
C PRO A 93 -12.75 -1.33 7.94
N THR A 94 -12.37 -0.30 8.73
CA THR A 94 -10.97 -0.01 9.08
C THR A 94 -10.30 -1.21 9.70
N ARG A 95 -10.95 -1.81 10.67
CA ARG A 95 -10.42 -2.98 11.38
C ARG A 95 -10.17 -4.15 10.44
N ARG A 96 -11.09 -4.44 9.51
CA ARG A 96 -10.94 -5.53 8.53
C ARG A 96 -9.77 -5.28 7.58
N VAL A 97 -9.65 -4.07 7.06
CA VAL A 97 -8.53 -3.67 6.19
C VAL A 97 -7.21 -3.80 6.94
N THR A 98 -7.11 -3.26 8.16
CA THR A 98 -5.90 -3.36 8.98
C THR A 98 -5.54 -4.81 9.28
N GLN A 99 -6.51 -5.64 9.66
CA GLN A 99 -6.28 -7.07 9.91
C GLN A 99 -5.78 -7.80 8.67
N ALA A 100 -6.27 -7.46 7.48
CA ALA A 100 -5.82 -8.05 6.23
C ALA A 100 -4.39 -7.62 5.83
N LEU A 101 -3.97 -6.40 6.20
CA LEU A 101 -2.63 -5.88 5.93
C LEU A 101 -1.56 -6.43 6.89
N LEU A 102 -1.93 -6.72 8.14
CA LEU A 102 -0.98 -7.09 9.21
C LEU A 102 -0.05 -8.26 8.85
N PRO A 103 -0.51 -9.39 8.29
CA PRO A 103 0.37 -10.51 7.98
C PRO A 103 1.48 -10.14 6.99
N GLY A 104 1.15 -9.39 5.93
CA GLY A 104 2.14 -8.94 4.94
C GLY A 104 3.13 -7.93 5.51
N PHE A 105 2.68 -6.99 6.34
CA PHE A 105 3.58 -6.06 7.04
C PHE A 105 4.49 -6.79 8.04
N PHE A 106 3.97 -7.80 8.72
CA PHE A 106 4.77 -8.61 9.63
C PHE A 106 5.87 -9.38 8.89
N ILE A 107 5.54 -10.02 7.76
CA ILE A 107 6.54 -10.69 6.90
C ILE A 107 7.58 -9.68 6.42
N GLY A 108 7.14 -8.50 5.96
CA GLY A 108 8.05 -7.43 5.53
C GLY A 108 8.97 -6.95 6.64
N PHE A 109 8.46 -6.79 7.85
CA PHE A 109 9.26 -6.41 9.02
C PHE A 109 10.30 -7.48 9.37
N VAL A 110 9.91 -8.75 9.43
CA VAL A 110 10.83 -9.88 9.70
C VAL A 110 11.92 -9.94 8.61
N ALA A 111 11.55 -9.80 7.34
CA ALA A 111 12.52 -9.77 6.24
C ALA A 111 13.52 -8.60 6.39
N GLY A 112 13.04 -7.41 6.81
CA GLY A 112 13.89 -6.27 7.10
C GLY A 112 14.87 -6.53 8.23
N VAL A 113 14.40 -7.10 9.34
CA VAL A 113 15.27 -7.48 10.50
C VAL A 113 16.32 -8.50 10.06
N LEU A 114 15.95 -9.51 9.29
CA LEU A 114 16.88 -10.51 8.76
C LEU A 114 17.92 -9.87 7.83
N CYS A 115 17.51 -8.92 6.99
CA CYS A 115 18.44 -8.17 6.14
C CYS A 115 19.48 -7.43 6.97
N VAL A 116 19.04 -6.69 7.98
CA VAL A 116 19.95 -5.93 8.86
C VAL A 116 20.92 -6.84 9.62
N THR A 117 20.49 -8.04 10.01
CA THR A 117 21.24 -8.90 10.94
C THR A 117 21.98 -10.06 10.28
N ARG A 118 21.57 -10.51 9.09
CA ARG A 118 21.99 -11.80 8.52
C ARG A 118 22.34 -11.78 7.04
N PHE A 119 21.80 -10.84 6.24
CA PHE A 119 22.07 -10.85 4.80
C PHE A 119 23.49 -10.38 4.52
N ALA A 120 24.13 -11.12 3.63
CA ALA A 120 25.35 -10.66 2.99
C ALA A 120 25.03 -9.46 2.06
N PRO A 121 26.02 -8.57 1.83
CA PRO A 121 25.81 -7.40 0.95
C PRO A 121 25.24 -7.75 -0.43
N GLU A 122 25.61 -8.90 -0.99
CA GLU A 122 25.20 -9.40 -2.29
C GLU A 122 23.69 -9.76 -2.35
N GLY A 123 23.06 -9.99 -1.20
CA GLY A 123 21.63 -10.33 -1.11
C GLY A 123 20.69 -9.14 -0.99
N VAL A 124 21.19 -7.91 -0.87
CA VAL A 124 20.37 -6.70 -0.61
C VAL A 124 19.34 -6.46 -1.68
N TRP A 125 19.63 -6.73 -2.94
CA TRP A 125 18.70 -6.56 -4.07
C TRP A 125 17.42 -7.38 -3.95
N MET A 126 17.41 -8.46 -3.19
CA MET A 126 16.24 -9.31 -2.96
C MET A 126 15.22 -8.68 -2.01
N LEU A 127 15.67 -7.80 -1.09
CA LEU A 127 14.80 -7.26 -0.05
C LEU A 127 13.63 -6.41 -0.59
N PRO A 128 13.83 -5.51 -1.57
CA PRO A 128 12.71 -4.80 -2.22
C PRO A 128 11.69 -5.74 -2.84
N LEU A 129 12.14 -6.84 -3.43
CA LEU A 129 11.26 -7.84 -4.05
C LEU A 129 10.45 -8.59 -2.99
N ILE A 130 11.07 -8.99 -1.89
CA ILE A 130 10.37 -9.61 -0.76
C ILE A 130 9.32 -8.64 -0.20
N TRP A 131 9.67 -7.38 0.00
CA TRP A 131 8.76 -6.37 0.50
C TRP A 131 7.61 -6.08 -0.47
N ALA A 132 7.90 -5.90 -1.76
CA ALA A 132 6.88 -5.64 -2.76
C ALA A 132 5.92 -6.82 -2.93
N PHE A 133 6.43 -8.05 -2.87
CA PHE A 133 5.61 -9.26 -2.94
C PHE A 133 4.70 -9.41 -1.72
N ALA A 134 5.26 -9.31 -0.51
CA ALA A 134 4.50 -9.40 0.75
C ALA A 134 3.44 -8.28 0.84
N TYR A 135 3.81 -7.06 0.45
CA TYR A 135 2.91 -5.93 0.40
C TYR A 135 1.83 -6.11 -0.67
N GLY A 136 2.17 -6.61 -1.86
CA GLY A 136 1.20 -6.91 -2.92
C GLY A 136 0.16 -7.93 -2.46
N CYS A 137 0.57 -9.00 -1.77
CA CYS A 137 -0.33 -9.97 -1.15
C CYS A 137 -1.23 -9.32 -0.09
N ALA A 138 -0.68 -8.47 0.77
CA ALA A 138 -1.43 -7.74 1.79
C ALA A 138 -2.47 -6.80 1.18
N ILE A 139 -2.10 -6.01 0.18
CA ILE A 139 -3.00 -5.11 -0.55
C ILE A 139 -4.09 -5.90 -1.28
N HIS A 140 -3.74 -7.03 -1.91
CA HIS A 140 -4.74 -7.89 -2.54
C HIS A 140 -5.76 -8.42 -1.52
N ALA A 141 -5.31 -8.90 -0.37
CA ALA A 141 -6.18 -9.37 0.71
C ALA A 141 -7.06 -8.24 1.27
N ALA A 142 -6.50 -7.05 1.52
CA ALA A 142 -7.24 -5.87 1.95
C ALA A 142 -8.26 -5.41 0.89
N GLY A 143 -7.96 -5.61 -0.39
CA GLY A 143 -8.81 -5.27 -1.52
C GLY A 143 -10.16 -5.99 -1.56
N PHE A 144 -10.39 -7.03 -0.74
CA PHE A 144 -11.72 -7.61 -0.55
C PHE A 144 -12.66 -6.71 0.25
N PHE A 145 -12.10 -5.78 1.01
CA PHE A 145 -12.83 -4.80 1.85
C PHE A 145 -12.72 -3.37 1.31
N MET A 146 -12.12 -3.18 0.14
CA MET A 146 -11.81 -1.91 -0.50
C MET A 146 -12.33 -1.88 -1.95
N PRO A 147 -12.30 -0.73 -2.66
CA PRO A 147 -12.67 -0.67 -4.07
C PRO A 147 -11.90 -1.69 -4.94
N ARG A 148 -12.55 -2.18 -6.00
CA ARG A 148 -12.01 -3.24 -6.88
C ARG A 148 -10.59 -2.96 -7.42
N GLY A 149 -10.25 -1.72 -7.68
CA GLY A 149 -8.93 -1.31 -8.14
C GLY A 149 -7.78 -1.70 -7.21
N MET A 150 -8.02 -1.78 -5.89
CA MET A 150 -7.00 -2.21 -4.93
C MET A 150 -6.54 -3.65 -5.12
N LYS A 151 -7.44 -4.55 -5.50
CA LYS A 151 -7.05 -5.94 -5.83
C LYS A 151 -6.15 -5.99 -7.06
N LEU A 152 -6.47 -5.20 -8.08
CA LEU A 152 -5.66 -5.11 -9.29
C LEU A 152 -4.29 -4.50 -8.99
N PHE A 153 -4.23 -3.46 -8.16
CA PHE A 153 -2.97 -2.90 -7.70
C PHE A 153 -2.11 -3.92 -6.93
N GLY A 154 -2.72 -4.71 -6.04
CA GLY A 154 -2.03 -5.82 -5.37
C GLY A 154 -1.47 -6.86 -6.36
N TRP A 155 -2.27 -7.27 -7.36
CA TRP A 155 -1.82 -8.18 -8.40
C TRP A 155 -0.71 -7.59 -9.28
N SER A 156 -0.77 -6.29 -9.61
CA SER A 156 0.30 -5.64 -10.40
C SER A 156 1.63 -5.65 -9.64
N LEU A 157 1.61 -5.40 -8.33
CA LEU A 157 2.80 -5.52 -7.48
C LEU A 157 3.37 -6.94 -7.49
N ILE A 158 2.52 -7.96 -7.29
CA ILE A 158 2.93 -9.37 -7.30
C ILE A 158 3.54 -9.76 -8.65
N ALA A 159 2.87 -9.44 -9.74
CA ALA A 159 3.30 -9.81 -11.09
C ALA A 159 4.62 -9.09 -11.47
N LEU A 160 4.71 -7.78 -11.24
CA LEU A 160 5.92 -7.02 -11.52
C LEU A 160 7.10 -7.47 -10.66
N THR A 161 6.84 -7.83 -9.39
CA THR A 161 7.88 -8.40 -8.52
C THR A 161 8.40 -9.72 -9.08
N ALA A 162 7.52 -10.61 -9.52
CA ALA A 162 7.91 -11.89 -10.10
C ALA A 162 8.74 -11.69 -11.40
N ILE A 163 8.29 -10.79 -12.27
CA ILE A 163 9.03 -10.45 -13.52
C ILE A 163 10.41 -9.88 -13.19
N SER A 164 10.49 -8.95 -12.21
CA SER A 164 11.76 -8.35 -11.78
C SER A 164 12.70 -9.39 -11.17
N LEU A 165 12.18 -10.33 -10.37
CA LEU A 165 12.98 -11.40 -9.76
C LEU A 165 13.64 -12.26 -10.84
N PHE A 166 12.87 -12.77 -11.82
CA PHE A 166 13.42 -13.60 -12.89
C PHE A 166 14.39 -12.81 -13.80
N GLY A 167 14.08 -11.54 -14.09
CA GLY A 167 14.92 -10.68 -14.90
C GLY A 167 16.28 -10.40 -14.25
N ILE A 168 16.27 -9.97 -12.98
CA ILE A 168 17.51 -9.61 -12.25
C ILE A 168 18.34 -10.86 -11.94
N GLN A 169 17.69 -11.99 -11.62
CA GLN A 169 18.41 -13.24 -11.36
C GLN A 169 19.22 -13.71 -12.58
N SER A 170 18.77 -13.39 -13.78
CA SER A 170 19.46 -13.71 -15.02
C SER A 170 20.59 -12.73 -15.37
N LEU A 171 20.72 -11.62 -14.64
CA LEU A 171 21.65 -10.53 -14.91
C LEU A 171 22.46 -10.20 -13.64
N PRO A 172 23.57 -10.89 -13.35
CA PRO A 172 24.36 -10.71 -12.14
C PRO A 172 24.80 -9.26 -11.88
N ASP A 173 25.07 -8.50 -12.95
CA ASP A 173 25.48 -7.08 -12.86
C ASP A 173 24.39 -6.18 -12.25
N LEU A 174 23.13 -6.62 -12.27
CA LEU A 174 22.00 -5.91 -11.64
C LEU A 174 21.77 -6.31 -10.18
N GLN A 175 22.51 -7.25 -9.62
CA GLN A 175 22.36 -7.72 -8.24
C GLN A 175 23.11 -6.81 -7.26
N THR A 176 22.75 -5.52 -7.24
CA THR A 176 23.43 -4.46 -6.50
C THR A 176 22.51 -3.73 -5.54
N ALA A 177 23.10 -3.02 -4.56
CA ALA A 177 22.35 -2.12 -3.68
C ALA A 177 21.72 -0.96 -4.45
N GLU A 178 22.35 -0.49 -5.51
CA GLU A 178 21.81 0.56 -6.38
C GLU A 178 20.52 0.09 -7.07
N THR A 179 20.52 -1.09 -7.66
CA THR A 179 19.30 -1.71 -8.21
C THR A 179 18.21 -1.87 -7.16
N ALA A 180 18.58 -2.23 -5.92
CA ALA A 180 17.63 -2.31 -4.81
C ALA A 180 16.94 -0.96 -4.54
N HIS A 181 17.66 0.15 -4.58
CA HIS A 181 17.08 1.49 -4.43
C HIS A 181 16.14 1.85 -5.58
N TYR A 182 16.49 1.53 -6.84
CA TYR A 182 15.62 1.73 -7.99
C TYR A 182 14.33 0.89 -7.91
N LEU A 183 14.44 -0.35 -7.44
CA LEU A 183 13.26 -1.20 -7.21
C LEU A 183 12.33 -0.59 -6.15
N MET A 184 12.88 -0.09 -5.02
CA MET A 184 12.10 0.59 -4.00
C MET A 184 11.41 1.85 -4.56
N GLY A 185 12.13 2.69 -5.30
CA GLY A 185 11.57 3.86 -5.97
C GLY A 185 10.47 3.51 -6.98
N THR A 186 10.61 2.39 -7.68
CA THR A 186 9.61 1.91 -8.63
C THR A 186 8.36 1.37 -7.92
N PHE A 187 8.52 0.40 -7.02
CA PHE A 187 7.38 -0.26 -6.38
C PHE A 187 6.65 0.65 -5.38
N PHE A 188 7.38 1.33 -4.51
CA PHE A 188 6.79 2.16 -3.45
C PHE A 188 6.72 3.65 -3.81
N GLY A 189 7.38 4.06 -4.88
CA GLY A 189 7.32 5.41 -5.43
C GLY A 189 6.39 5.50 -6.64
N ILE A 190 6.89 5.15 -7.81
CA ILE A 190 6.22 5.39 -9.11
C ILE A 190 4.86 4.70 -9.18
N LEU A 191 4.77 3.41 -8.80
CA LEU A 191 3.50 2.68 -8.89
C LEU A 191 2.44 3.25 -7.95
N HIS A 192 2.81 3.65 -6.73
CA HIS A 192 1.88 4.28 -5.80
C HIS A 192 1.42 5.65 -6.31
N LEU A 193 2.33 6.47 -6.83
CA LEU A 193 1.99 7.76 -7.40
C LEU A 193 1.06 7.61 -8.61
N ALA A 194 1.38 6.71 -9.53
CA ALA A 194 0.56 6.44 -10.71
C ALA A 194 -0.86 5.98 -10.31
N TYR A 195 -0.96 5.08 -9.32
CA TYR A 195 -2.25 4.62 -8.83
C TYR A 195 -3.01 5.72 -8.09
N GLY A 196 -2.33 6.57 -7.30
CA GLY A 196 -2.92 7.72 -6.64
C GLY A 196 -3.49 8.75 -7.62
N VAL A 197 -2.76 9.04 -8.70
CA VAL A 197 -3.23 9.92 -9.79
C VAL A 197 -4.44 9.31 -10.52
N TYR A 198 -4.39 8.01 -10.81
CA TYR A 198 -5.52 7.29 -11.40
C TYR A 198 -6.80 7.41 -10.56
N LEU A 199 -6.69 7.19 -9.25
CA LEU A 199 -7.82 7.32 -8.34
C LEU A 199 -8.39 8.74 -8.33
N HIS A 200 -7.53 9.75 -8.28
CA HIS A 200 -7.95 11.15 -8.30
C HIS A 200 -8.69 11.54 -9.60
N SER A 201 -8.21 11.03 -10.73
CA SER A 201 -8.83 11.26 -12.03
C SER A 201 -10.18 10.56 -12.15
N SER A 202 -10.31 9.35 -11.60
CA SER A 202 -11.56 8.57 -11.62
C SER A 202 -12.66 9.20 -10.74
N GLU A 203 -12.28 9.85 -9.63
CA GLU A 203 -13.24 10.56 -8.76
C GLU A 203 -13.82 11.82 -9.42
N LYS A 204 -13.02 12.51 -10.25
CA LYS A 204 -13.50 13.69 -10.98
C LYS A 204 -14.52 13.35 -12.07
N GLY A 205 -14.32 12.25 -12.78
CA GLY A 205 -15.22 11.82 -13.87
C GLY A 205 -16.59 11.33 -13.40
N GLU A 206 -16.80 11.03 -12.11
CA GLU A 206 -18.12 10.69 -11.55
C GLU A 206 -18.95 11.93 -11.12
N HIS A 207 -18.35 13.12 -11.12
CA HIS A 207 -18.98 14.36 -10.64
C HIS A 207 -19.32 15.36 -11.77
N ASP A 208 -18.91 15.08 -13.00
CA ASP A 208 -19.34 15.84 -14.19
C ASP A 208 -20.57 15.15 -14.79
N PRO A 209 -21.75 15.83 -14.83
CA PRO A 209 -23.01 15.29 -15.37
C PRO A 209 -22.98 15.17 -16.89
#